data_ee2fe844e9ca61164fa5ae328744d2f7
#
_entry.id   ee2fe844e9ca61164fa5ae328744d2f7
#
_cell.length_a   1.000
_cell.length_b   1.000
_cell.length_c   1.000
_cell.angle_alpha   90.00
_cell.angle_beta   90.00
_cell.angle_gamma   90.00
#
_symmetry.space_group_name_H-M   'P 1'
#
loop_
_entity.id
_entity.type
_entity.pdbx_description
1 polymer ?
#
loop_
_entity_poly.entity_id
_entity_poly.type
_entity_poly.pdbx_seq_one_letter_code
_entity_poly.pdbx_strand_id
1 'polypeptide(L)'
;MGRFKISWDIFKRSLSVIVQNKTLLLFPAIALVFVFIIALFFVSPFVLSNTGHALTDPLHWEALRGEFNNAVENKDMISGTIGFTWFAVIYLISMFSATFINVAFYNEIIHALNDNGVSIARGFKAAVSKIKLIMIWSLFAGIAGIIIKTLEERLGFVGRWIIGLIGISWSVASIFIIPVIIKEGKSTNPLKLLKTSALTLKKTWGETVIGYIGIGSLFLFGLLGVLLLLISWVFVVTTFPQPGPLVLTILITYLVLVLLFLILLLPFGFFTHVAHHVYRCALYVYATEGAVPGSFDEEMMNRAWKIRKV
;
A
#
# COMPACT_ATOMS: atom_id res chain seq x y z
N MET A 1 21.35 -23.47 -5.01
CA MET A 1 20.01 -23.02 -5.45
C MET A 1 19.99 -21.50 -5.52
N GLY A 2 19.58 -20.89 -6.64
CA GLY A 2 19.59 -19.43 -6.79
C GLY A 2 18.56 -18.77 -5.84
N ARG A 3 18.89 -17.59 -5.31
CA ARG A 3 18.05 -16.78 -4.41
C ARG A 3 16.63 -16.56 -4.98
N PHE A 4 16.49 -16.48 -6.30
CA PHE A 4 15.21 -16.36 -7.00
C PHE A 4 14.31 -17.58 -6.78
N LYS A 5 14.84 -18.80 -6.81
CA LYS A 5 14.06 -20.03 -6.59
C LYS A 5 13.47 -20.07 -5.18
N ILE A 6 14.25 -19.66 -4.17
CA ILE A 6 13.78 -19.59 -2.77
C ILE A 6 12.64 -18.58 -2.64
N SER A 7 12.79 -17.37 -3.21
CA SER A 7 11.73 -16.35 -3.18
C SER A 7 10.46 -16.83 -3.89
N TRP A 8 10.59 -17.55 -5.00
CA TRP A 8 9.47 -18.13 -5.73
C TRP A 8 8.77 -19.25 -4.95
N ASP A 9 9.51 -20.10 -4.25
CA ASP A 9 8.93 -21.17 -3.43
C ASP A 9 8.16 -20.57 -2.23
N ILE A 10 8.69 -19.53 -1.59
CA ILE A 10 8.00 -18.79 -0.54
C ILE A 10 6.72 -18.13 -1.07
N PHE A 11 6.76 -17.54 -2.25
CA PHE A 11 5.59 -16.94 -2.89
C PHE A 11 4.50 -17.99 -3.14
N LYS A 12 4.86 -19.15 -3.71
CA LYS A 12 3.92 -20.27 -3.89
C LYS A 12 3.28 -20.72 -2.58
N ARG A 13 4.06 -20.80 -1.50
CA ARG A 13 3.52 -21.16 -0.17
C ARG A 13 2.59 -20.09 0.36
N SER A 14 2.95 -18.81 0.21
CA SER A 14 2.05 -17.70 0.58
C SER A 14 0.74 -17.75 -0.23
N LEU A 15 0.79 -18.10 -1.52
CA LEU A 15 -0.40 -18.32 -2.34
C LEU A 15 -1.22 -19.52 -1.85
N SER A 16 -0.59 -20.63 -1.43
CA SER A 16 -1.33 -21.79 -0.90
C SER A 16 -2.13 -21.44 0.34
N VAL A 17 -1.59 -20.60 1.25
CA VAL A 17 -2.32 -20.08 2.42
C VAL A 17 -3.55 -19.29 1.99
N ILE A 18 -3.43 -18.46 0.95
CA ILE A 18 -4.54 -17.66 0.43
C ILE A 18 -5.60 -18.56 -0.20
N VAL A 19 -5.21 -19.55 -1.00
CA VAL A 19 -6.14 -20.49 -1.67
C VAL A 19 -6.93 -21.30 -0.64
N GLN A 20 -6.28 -21.73 0.44
CA GLN A 20 -6.92 -22.43 1.56
C GLN A 20 -7.82 -21.50 2.38
N ASN A 21 -7.50 -20.21 2.44
CA ASN A 21 -8.20 -19.22 3.26
C ASN A 21 -8.67 -18.03 2.41
N LYS A 22 -9.58 -18.27 1.45
CA LYS A 22 -10.06 -17.26 0.49
C LYS A 22 -10.65 -16.01 1.15
N THR A 23 -11.17 -16.13 2.36
CA THR A 23 -11.69 -15.01 3.16
C THR A 23 -10.63 -13.93 3.42
N LEU A 24 -9.33 -14.26 3.36
CA LEU A 24 -8.24 -13.27 3.45
C LEU A 24 -8.32 -12.21 2.35
N LEU A 25 -8.83 -12.55 1.17
CA LEU A 25 -8.99 -11.64 0.04
C LEU A 25 -10.04 -10.53 0.29
N LEU A 26 -10.93 -10.73 1.26
CA LEU A 26 -11.95 -9.73 1.58
C LEU A 26 -11.37 -8.52 2.33
N PHE A 27 -10.28 -8.66 3.09
CA PHE A 27 -9.69 -7.55 3.83
C PHE A 27 -9.16 -6.42 2.92
N PRO A 28 -8.35 -6.69 1.88
CA PRO A 28 -7.98 -5.64 0.92
C PRO A 28 -9.18 -5.07 0.16
N ALA A 29 -10.20 -5.89 -0.16
CA ALA A 29 -11.43 -5.40 -0.78
C ALA A 29 -12.18 -4.42 0.15
N ILE A 30 -12.30 -4.75 1.44
CA ILE A 30 -12.87 -3.85 2.45
C ILE A 30 -12.02 -2.58 2.54
N ALA A 31 -10.69 -2.68 2.52
CA ALA A 31 -9.80 -1.52 2.53
C ALA A 31 -10.06 -0.58 1.34
N LEU A 32 -10.24 -1.12 0.14
CA LEU A 32 -10.59 -0.34 -1.05
C LEU A 32 -11.93 0.39 -0.89
N VAL A 33 -12.94 -0.28 -0.32
CA VAL A 33 -14.25 0.35 -0.03
C VAL A 33 -14.07 1.51 0.96
N PHE A 34 -13.26 1.34 2.02
CA PHE A 34 -12.98 2.41 2.97
C PHE A 34 -12.26 3.60 2.31
N VAL A 35 -11.24 3.34 1.48
CA VAL A 35 -10.56 4.39 0.72
C VAL A 35 -11.54 5.15 -0.17
N PHE A 36 -12.44 4.43 -0.84
CA PHE A 36 -13.46 5.04 -1.69
C PHE A 36 -14.45 5.92 -0.90
N ILE A 37 -14.93 5.43 0.26
CA ILE A 37 -15.80 6.20 1.16
C ILE A 37 -15.12 7.48 1.65
N ILE A 38 -13.85 7.37 2.09
CA ILE A 38 -13.05 8.51 2.54
C ILE A 38 -12.91 9.51 1.38
N ALA A 39 -12.53 9.03 0.19
CA ALA A 39 -12.39 9.88 -0.99
C ALA A 39 -13.72 10.60 -1.33
N LEU A 40 -14.83 9.89 -1.36
CA LEU A 40 -16.15 10.47 -1.60
C LEU A 40 -16.49 11.53 -0.54
N PHE A 41 -16.29 11.22 0.73
CA PHE A 41 -16.59 12.15 1.82
C PHE A 41 -15.81 13.47 1.70
N PHE A 42 -14.53 13.39 1.36
CA PHE A 42 -13.66 14.55 1.29
C PHE A 42 -13.73 15.30 -0.05
N VAL A 43 -14.09 14.63 -1.14
CA VAL A 43 -14.26 15.26 -2.47
C VAL A 43 -15.65 15.86 -2.63
N SER A 44 -16.68 15.27 -1.99
CA SER A 44 -18.07 15.72 -2.15
C SER A 44 -18.30 17.20 -1.85
N PRO A 45 -17.71 17.86 -0.82
CA PRO A 45 -17.95 19.29 -0.58
C PRO A 45 -17.49 20.17 -1.74
N PHE A 46 -16.41 19.77 -2.44
CA PHE A 46 -15.92 20.48 -3.63
C PHE A 46 -16.86 20.26 -4.81
N VAL A 47 -17.22 19.00 -5.10
CA VAL A 47 -18.10 18.65 -6.21
C VAL A 47 -19.51 19.23 -6.02
N LEU A 48 -19.99 19.29 -4.78
CA LEU A 48 -21.33 19.81 -4.45
C LEU A 48 -21.34 21.30 -4.13
N SER A 49 -20.23 22.03 -4.35
CA SER A 49 -20.17 23.46 -4.12
C SER A 49 -21.19 24.18 -5.00
N ASN A 50 -21.79 25.26 -4.46
CA ASN A 50 -22.84 25.98 -5.16
C ASN A 50 -22.22 26.91 -6.23
N THR A 51 -22.09 26.44 -7.44
CA THR A 51 -21.62 27.21 -8.60
C THR A 51 -22.75 27.91 -9.36
N GLY A 52 -24.01 27.74 -8.90
CA GLY A 52 -25.19 28.22 -9.62
C GLY A 52 -25.62 27.33 -10.81
N HIS A 53 -24.91 26.25 -11.07
CA HIS A 53 -25.15 25.32 -12.17
C HIS A 53 -25.43 23.92 -11.64
N ALA A 54 -26.17 23.10 -12.40
CA ALA A 54 -26.42 21.70 -12.07
C ALA A 54 -25.13 20.86 -12.26
N LEU A 55 -24.97 19.77 -11.50
CA LEU A 55 -23.82 18.85 -11.62
C LEU A 55 -23.65 18.26 -13.02
N THR A 56 -24.73 18.17 -13.79
CA THR A 56 -24.74 17.68 -15.18
C THR A 56 -24.36 18.76 -16.20
N ASP A 57 -24.30 20.02 -15.78
CA ASP A 57 -23.95 21.15 -16.64
C ASP A 57 -22.42 21.28 -16.77
N PRO A 58 -21.84 21.32 -17.97
CA PRO A 58 -20.41 21.57 -18.17
C PRO A 58 -19.91 22.85 -17.50
N LEU A 59 -20.75 23.90 -17.41
CA LEU A 59 -20.42 25.18 -16.76
C LEU A 59 -20.14 25.02 -15.24
N HIS A 60 -20.76 24.03 -14.58
CA HIS A 60 -20.43 23.70 -13.21
C HIS A 60 -18.95 23.32 -13.04
N TRP A 61 -18.47 22.45 -13.91
CA TRP A 61 -17.08 21.95 -13.88
C TRP A 61 -16.06 23.01 -14.29
N GLU A 62 -16.44 23.92 -15.19
CA GLU A 62 -15.61 25.09 -15.57
C GLU A 62 -15.49 26.05 -14.39
N ALA A 63 -16.59 26.36 -13.70
CA ALA A 63 -16.58 27.20 -12.51
C ALA A 63 -15.70 26.62 -11.40
N LEU A 64 -15.84 25.31 -11.09
CA LEU A 64 -14.99 24.61 -10.11
C LEU A 64 -13.52 24.67 -10.49
N ARG A 65 -13.19 24.48 -11.77
CA ARG A 65 -11.81 24.59 -12.28
C ARG A 65 -11.28 26.00 -12.09
N GLY A 66 -12.10 27.01 -12.38
CA GLY A 66 -11.76 28.42 -12.16
C GLY A 66 -11.48 28.73 -10.70
N GLU A 67 -12.34 28.28 -9.77
CA GLU A 67 -12.12 28.44 -8.33
C GLU A 67 -10.86 27.76 -7.85
N PHE A 68 -10.60 26.53 -8.32
CA PHE A 68 -9.38 25.79 -7.98
C PHE A 68 -8.12 26.50 -8.48
N ASN A 69 -8.12 26.96 -9.74
CA ASN A 69 -6.98 27.69 -10.31
C ASN A 69 -6.73 28.99 -9.56
N ASN A 70 -7.77 29.76 -9.27
CA ASN A 70 -7.68 30.98 -8.49
C ASN A 70 -7.12 30.74 -7.08
N ALA A 71 -7.54 29.66 -6.41
CA ALA A 71 -7.02 29.29 -5.09
C ALA A 71 -5.54 28.89 -5.14
N VAL A 72 -5.08 28.27 -6.23
CA VAL A 72 -3.66 27.91 -6.45
C VAL A 72 -2.82 29.12 -6.80
N GLU A 73 -3.32 30.03 -7.63
CA GLU A 73 -2.58 31.20 -8.11
C GLU A 73 -2.46 32.31 -7.04
N ASN A 74 -3.53 32.56 -6.28
CA ASN A 74 -3.58 33.68 -5.33
C ASN A 74 -2.73 33.46 -4.07
N LYS A 75 -2.21 32.25 -3.82
CA LYS A 75 -1.34 31.91 -2.66
C LYS A 75 -1.76 32.58 -1.34
N ASP A 76 -3.04 32.86 -1.16
CA ASP A 76 -3.55 33.45 0.07
C ASP A 76 -3.21 32.54 1.26
N MET A 77 -2.56 33.11 2.26
CA MET A 77 -2.11 32.38 3.44
C MET A 77 -3.28 31.66 4.14
N ILE A 78 -4.49 32.21 4.07
CA ILE A 78 -5.71 31.62 4.64
C ILE A 78 -6.14 30.40 3.84
N SER A 79 -6.24 30.49 2.51
CA SER A 79 -6.61 29.35 1.66
C SER A 79 -5.55 28.26 1.69
N GLY A 80 -4.26 28.63 1.75
CA GLY A 80 -3.14 27.69 1.94
C GLY A 80 -3.20 26.95 3.29
N THR A 81 -3.55 27.64 4.38
CA THR A 81 -3.69 27.05 5.72
C THR A 81 -4.90 26.11 5.79
N ILE A 82 -6.04 26.51 5.22
CA ILE A 82 -7.25 25.66 5.17
C ILE A 82 -6.96 24.40 4.34
N GLY A 83 -6.36 24.54 3.16
CA GLY A 83 -6.00 23.43 2.29
C GLY A 83 -5.03 22.46 2.95
N PHE A 84 -3.99 22.97 3.64
CA PHE A 84 -3.06 22.14 4.39
C PHE A 84 -3.75 21.40 5.54
N THR A 85 -4.60 22.08 6.31
CA THR A 85 -5.34 21.46 7.42
C THR A 85 -6.26 20.36 6.91
N TRP A 86 -7.00 20.63 5.82
CA TRP A 86 -7.86 19.66 5.17
C TRP A 86 -7.09 18.42 4.72
N PHE A 87 -5.98 18.63 4.02
CA PHE A 87 -5.09 17.53 3.61
C PHE A 87 -4.55 16.74 4.80
N ALA A 88 -4.11 17.41 5.87
CA ALA A 88 -3.60 16.75 7.07
C ALA A 88 -4.67 15.89 7.75
N VAL A 89 -5.91 16.37 7.84
CA VAL A 89 -7.04 15.62 8.40
C VAL A 89 -7.33 14.36 7.55
N ILE A 90 -7.44 14.50 6.22
CA ILE A 90 -7.63 13.37 5.30
C ILE A 90 -6.51 12.35 5.50
N TYR A 91 -5.27 12.81 5.52
CA TYR A 91 -4.10 11.96 5.64
C TYR A 91 -4.10 11.18 6.97
N LEU A 92 -4.40 11.84 8.10
CA LEU A 92 -4.46 11.19 9.41
C LEU A 92 -5.60 10.17 9.51
N ILE A 93 -6.79 10.49 8.98
CA ILE A 93 -7.92 9.56 8.92
C ILE A 93 -7.59 8.36 8.04
N SER A 94 -6.94 8.58 6.90
CA SER A 94 -6.50 7.51 6.00
C SER A 94 -5.45 6.61 6.65
N MET A 95 -4.48 7.19 7.37
CA MET A 95 -3.46 6.46 8.13
C MET A 95 -4.08 5.60 9.24
N PHE A 96 -5.06 6.16 9.98
CA PHE A 96 -5.78 5.40 10.99
C PHE A 96 -6.57 4.24 10.37
N SER A 97 -7.35 4.50 9.33
CA SER A 97 -8.17 3.48 8.66
C SER A 97 -7.31 2.36 8.07
N ALA A 98 -6.21 2.72 7.41
CA ALA A 98 -5.26 1.75 6.87
C ALA A 98 -4.63 0.89 7.97
N THR A 99 -4.21 1.49 9.08
CA THR A 99 -3.62 0.76 10.20
C THR A 99 -4.65 -0.16 10.85
N PHE A 100 -5.88 0.32 11.04
CA PHE A 100 -6.97 -0.43 11.65
C PHE A 100 -7.32 -1.69 10.84
N ILE A 101 -7.51 -1.53 9.53
CA ILE A 101 -7.83 -2.65 8.63
C ILE A 101 -6.64 -3.62 8.54
N ASN A 102 -5.42 -3.10 8.48
CA ASN A 102 -4.22 -3.93 8.47
C ASN A 102 -4.06 -4.74 9.76
N VAL A 103 -4.37 -4.20 10.94
CA VAL A 103 -4.35 -4.97 12.20
C VAL A 103 -5.37 -6.10 12.16
N ALA A 104 -6.60 -5.84 11.67
CA ALA A 104 -7.61 -6.88 11.48
C ALA A 104 -7.12 -7.97 10.51
N PHE A 105 -6.56 -7.57 9.39
CA PHE A 105 -6.07 -8.47 8.35
C PHE A 105 -4.89 -9.33 8.82
N TYR A 106 -3.87 -8.73 9.41
CA TYR A 106 -2.70 -9.44 9.90
C TYR A 106 -3.01 -10.39 11.06
N ASN A 107 -3.98 -10.04 11.92
CA ASN A 107 -4.47 -10.95 12.94
C ASN A 107 -4.99 -12.25 12.31
N GLU A 108 -5.77 -12.13 11.24
CA GLU A 108 -6.33 -13.29 10.56
C GLU A 108 -5.30 -14.06 9.72
N ILE A 109 -4.29 -13.37 9.17
CA ILE A 109 -3.15 -14.07 8.55
C ILE A 109 -2.41 -14.92 9.58
N ILE A 110 -2.14 -14.39 10.77
CA ILE A 110 -1.47 -15.15 11.84
C ILE A 110 -2.31 -16.37 12.25
N HIS A 111 -3.64 -16.23 12.29
CA HIS A 111 -4.53 -17.38 12.55
C HIS A 111 -4.48 -18.41 11.39
N ALA A 112 -4.52 -17.95 10.14
CA ALA A 112 -4.41 -18.83 8.98
C ALA A 112 -3.08 -19.59 8.93
N LEU A 113 -1.99 -18.94 9.32
CA LEU A 113 -0.66 -19.56 9.42
C LEU A 113 -0.58 -20.67 10.49
N ASN A 114 -1.49 -20.64 11.48
CA ASN A 114 -1.62 -21.64 12.53
C ASN A 114 -2.80 -22.59 12.30
N ASP A 115 -3.29 -22.72 11.08
CA ASP A 115 -4.40 -23.58 10.66
C ASP A 115 -5.73 -23.37 11.43
N ASN A 116 -5.91 -22.16 11.99
CA ASN A 116 -7.10 -21.82 12.81
C ASN A 116 -8.26 -21.21 12.01
N GLY A 117 -8.23 -21.30 10.68
CA GLY A 117 -9.23 -20.68 9.81
C GLY A 117 -9.27 -19.15 9.92
N VAL A 118 -10.02 -18.48 9.05
CA VAL A 118 -10.12 -17.04 8.93
C VAL A 118 -11.52 -16.54 9.25
N SER A 119 -11.64 -15.48 10.06
CA SER A 119 -12.90 -14.84 10.42
C SER A 119 -12.80 -13.32 10.38
N ILE A 120 -13.61 -12.67 9.54
CA ILE A 120 -13.66 -11.22 9.43
C ILE A 120 -14.03 -10.59 10.78
N ALA A 121 -15.07 -11.13 11.44
CA ALA A 121 -15.54 -10.59 12.72
C ALA A 121 -14.45 -10.66 13.81
N ARG A 122 -13.69 -11.77 13.88
CA ARG A 122 -12.58 -11.93 14.81
C ARG A 122 -11.48 -10.91 14.51
N GLY A 123 -11.11 -10.73 13.25
CA GLY A 123 -10.10 -9.76 12.82
C GLY A 123 -10.47 -8.33 13.26
N PHE A 124 -11.70 -7.88 12.98
CA PHE A 124 -12.16 -6.56 13.39
C PHE A 124 -12.28 -6.43 14.93
N LYS A 125 -12.73 -7.45 15.62
CA LYS A 125 -12.74 -7.47 17.09
C LYS A 125 -11.33 -7.32 17.68
N ALA A 126 -10.33 -7.97 17.08
CA ALA A 126 -8.92 -7.80 17.46
C ALA A 126 -8.44 -6.37 17.20
N ALA A 127 -8.77 -5.76 16.06
CA ALA A 127 -8.43 -4.36 15.78
C ALA A 127 -9.10 -3.39 16.77
N VAL A 128 -10.39 -3.57 17.09
CA VAL A 128 -11.10 -2.76 18.09
C VAL A 128 -10.42 -2.89 19.47
N SER A 129 -10.00 -4.09 19.88
CA SER A 129 -9.30 -4.28 21.15
C SER A 129 -7.96 -3.55 21.26
N LYS A 130 -7.36 -3.19 20.11
CA LYS A 130 -6.09 -2.46 19.99
C LYS A 130 -6.28 -1.00 19.55
N ILE A 131 -7.52 -0.49 19.52
CA ILE A 131 -7.87 0.81 18.90
C ILE A 131 -7.03 1.97 19.45
N LYS A 132 -6.79 2.00 20.76
CA LYS A 132 -5.95 3.02 21.42
C LYS A 132 -4.52 3.00 20.85
N LEU A 133 -3.95 1.81 20.68
CA LEU A 133 -2.59 1.66 20.19
C LEU A 133 -2.50 1.97 18.70
N ILE A 134 -3.50 1.55 17.92
CA ILE A 134 -3.66 1.88 16.51
C ILE A 134 -3.71 3.40 16.33
N MET A 135 -4.53 4.10 17.14
CA MET A 135 -4.68 5.54 17.06
C MET A 135 -3.36 6.27 17.38
N ILE A 136 -2.68 5.87 18.47
CA ILE A 136 -1.39 6.47 18.84
C ILE A 136 -0.34 6.24 17.76
N TRP A 137 -0.27 5.02 17.22
CA TRP A 137 0.68 4.71 16.14
C TRP A 137 0.36 5.47 14.86
N SER A 138 -0.90 5.50 14.44
CA SER A 138 -1.32 6.17 13.21
C SER A 138 -1.06 7.68 13.26
N LEU A 139 -1.35 8.30 14.42
CA LEU A 139 -1.06 9.71 14.64
C LEU A 139 0.45 9.99 14.58
N PHE A 140 1.23 9.19 15.30
CA PHE A 140 2.70 9.32 15.31
C PHE A 140 3.29 9.11 13.91
N ALA A 141 2.89 8.06 13.20
CA ALA A 141 3.37 7.75 11.86
C ALA A 141 2.91 8.80 10.84
N GLY A 142 1.68 9.30 10.97
CA GLY A 142 1.14 10.35 10.12
C GLY A 142 1.90 11.66 10.29
N ILE A 143 2.12 12.10 11.53
CA ILE A 143 2.91 13.31 11.82
C ILE A 143 4.34 13.16 11.31
N ALA A 144 4.99 12.02 11.55
CA ALA A 144 6.33 11.76 11.03
C ALA A 144 6.38 11.82 9.50
N GLY A 145 5.37 11.25 8.81
CA GLY A 145 5.26 11.33 7.35
C GLY A 145 5.11 12.75 6.84
N ILE A 146 4.26 13.57 7.47
CA ILE A 146 4.08 14.99 7.13
C ILE A 146 5.40 15.75 7.31
N ILE A 147 6.10 15.54 8.43
CA ILE A 147 7.39 16.20 8.70
C ILE A 147 8.42 15.82 7.64
N ILE A 148 8.58 14.51 7.35
CA ILE A 148 9.52 14.02 6.32
C ILE A 148 9.21 14.67 4.98
N LYS A 149 7.94 14.69 4.56
CA LYS A 149 7.51 15.26 3.28
C LYS A 149 7.73 16.77 3.22
N THR A 150 7.37 17.50 4.27
CA THR A 150 7.59 18.96 4.34
C THR A 150 9.08 19.32 4.28
N LEU A 151 9.94 18.54 4.93
CA LEU A 151 11.39 18.74 4.87
C LEU A 151 11.94 18.42 3.47
N GLU A 152 11.46 17.36 2.84
CA GLU A 152 11.83 16.99 1.47
C GLU A 152 11.53 18.12 0.46
N GLU A 153 10.38 18.78 0.62
CA GLU A 153 9.95 19.88 -0.28
C GLU A 153 10.73 21.19 -0.05
N ARG A 154 11.15 21.45 1.18
CA ARG A 154 11.86 22.70 1.53
C ARG A 154 13.36 22.67 1.29
N LEU A 155 13.95 21.47 1.22
CA LEU A 155 15.39 21.32 1.06
C LEU A 155 15.79 21.26 -0.41
N GLY A 156 16.97 21.85 -0.72
CA GLY A 156 17.56 21.74 -2.06
C GLY A 156 17.90 20.31 -2.45
N PHE A 157 18.48 20.14 -3.63
CA PHE A 157 18.74 18.81 -4.22
C PHE A 157 19.42 17.83 -3.26
N VAL A 158 20.51 18.22 -2.60
CA VAL A 158 21.25 17.35 -1.66
C VAL A 158 20.41 17.02 -0.42
N GLY A 159 19.69 18.01 0.12
CA GLY A 159 18.81 17.80 1.28
C GLY A 159 17.68 16.84 0.98
N ARG A 160 17.08 16.88 -0.20
CA ARG A 160 16.07 15.91 -0.65
C ARG A 160 16.58 14.47 -0.65
N TRP A 161 17.81 14.24 -1.08
CA TRP A 161 18.43 12.92 -1.03
C TRP A 161 18.57 12.39 0.40
N ILE A 162 19.05 13.25 1.33
CA ILE A 162 19.22 12.89 2.75
C ILE A 162 17.87 12.56 3.37
N ILE A 163 16.86 13.42 3.17
CA ILE A 163 15.51 13.17 3.70
C ILE A 163 14.87 11.93 3.05
N GLY A 164 15.10 11.70 1.76
CA GLY A 164 14.66 10.47 1.08
C GLY A 164 15.23 9.20 1.74
N LEU A 165 16.53 9.21 2.11
CA LEU A 165 17.15 8.10 2.85
C LEU A 165 16.55 7.93 4.24
N ILE A 166 16.21 9.00 4.94
CA ILE A 166 15.50 8.95 6.23
C ILE A 166 14.11 8.33 6.03
N GLY A 167 13.37 8.73 4.99
CA GLY A 167 12.06 8.17 4.65
C GLY A 167 12.11 6.67 4.33
N ILE A 168 13.13 6.23 3.57
CA ILE A 168 13.37 4.80 3.31
C ILE A 168 13.67 4.06 4.63
N SER A 169 14.56 4.61 5.47
CA SER A 169 14.92 4.01 6.76
C SER A 169 13.71 3.89 7.69
N TRP A 170 12.84 4.91 7.71
CA TRP A 170 11.56 4.90 8.42
C TRP A 170 10.64 3.78 7.92
N SER A 171 10.45 3.68 6.61
CA SER A 171 9.60 2.67 5.97
C SER A 171 10.10 1.25 6.28
N VAL A 172 11.42 1.06 6.21
CA VAL A 172 12.08 -0.21 6.51
C VAL A 172 11.94 -0.57 7.99
N ALA A 173 12.17 0.38 8.91
CA ALA A 173 12.01 0.16 10.36
C ALA A 173 10.56 -0.17 10.73
N SER A 174 9.58 0.30 9.97
CA SER A 174 8.15 0.09 10.23
C SER A 174 7.58 -1.20 9.64
N ILE A 175 8.37 -2.02 8.94
CA ILE A 175 7.87 -3.22 8.23
C ILE A 175 7.07 -4.16 9.13
N PHE A 176 7.49 -4.38 10.37
CA PHE A 176 6.84 -5.30 11.30
C PHE A 176 5.94 -4.63 12.32
N ILE A 177 5.61 -3.35 12.13
CA ILE A 177 4.83 -2.62 13.14
C ILE A 177 3.45 -3.23 13.41
N ILE A 178 2.77 -3.70 12.37
CA ILE A 178 1.43 -4.30 12.51
C ILE A 178 1.49 -5.61 13.31
N PRO A 179 2.35 -6.58 12.98
CA PRO A 179 2.56 -7.76 13.84
C PRO A 179 2.96 -7.42 15.28
N VAL A 180 3.80 -6.39 15.48
CA VAL A 180 4.20 -5.92 16.82
C VAL A 180 2.99 -5.38 17.59
N ILE A 181 2.11 -4.59 16.97
CA ILE A 181 0.87 -4.10 17.60
C ILE A 181 -0.01 -5.28 18.04
N ILE A 182 -0.12 -6.33 17.21
CA ILE A 182 -0.95 -7.49 17.49
C ILE A 182 -0.37 -8.31 18.66
N LYS A 183 0.91 -8.66 18.58
CA LYS A 183 1.55 -9.63 19.50
C LYS A 183 2.07 -9.00 20.79
N GLU A 184 2.72 -7.83 20.72
CA GLU A 184 3.41 -7.24 21.86
C GLU A 184 2.64 -6.12 22.56
N GLY A 185 1.53 -5.66 22.07
CA GLY A 185 0.71 -4.49 22.41
C GLY A 185 0.58 -4.03 23.89
N LYS A 186 1.60 -4.30 24.72
CA LYS A 186 1.70 -3.88 26.12
C LYS A 186 2.18 -2.43 26.29
N SER A 187 2.87 -1.89 25.29
CA SER A 187 3.45 -0.53 25.35
C SER A 187 2.69 0.41 24.42
N THR A 188 2.21 1.53 24.97
CA THR A 188 1.61 2.62 24.19
C THR A 188 2.64 3.60 23.62
N ASN A 189 3.93 3.39 23.85
CA ASN A 189 4.99 4.25 23.34
C ASN A 189 5.30 3.88 21.88
N PRO A 190 5.02 4.76 20.89
CA PRO A 190 5.23 4.47 19.46
C PRO A 190 6.71 4.28 19.10
N LEU A 191 7.63 4.96 19.78
CA LEU A 191 9.07 4.78 19.56
C LEU A 191 9.53 3.40 20.01
N LYS A 192 8.96 2.86 21.09
CA LYS A 192 9.25 1.50 21.54
C LYS A 192 8.74 0.46 20.53
N LEU A 193 7.54 0.66 19.99
CA LEU A 193 6.99 -0.19 18.92
C LEU A 193 7.89 -0.17 17.68
N LEU A 194 8.32 1.02 17.26
CA LEU A 194 9.23 1.18 16.12
C LEU A 194 10.57 0.49 16.36
N LYS A 195 11.14 0.65 17.58
CA LYS A 195 12.38 -0.02 17.99
C LYS A 195 12.23 -1.52 17.93
N THR A 196 11.14 -2.08 18.46
CA THR A 196 10.86 -3.52 18.42
C THR A 196 10.75 -4.01 16.97
N SER A 197 10.02 -3.30 16.10
CA SER A 197 9.92 -3.62 14.68
C SER A 197 11.29 -3.63 14.00
N ALA A 198 12.10 -2.58 14.22
CA ALA A 198 13.44 -2.47 13.66
C ALA A 198 14.40 -3.57 14.17
N LEU A 199 14.33 -3.94 15.46
CA LEU A 199 15.14 -5.02 16.01
C LEU A 199 14.73 -6.40 15.47
N THR A 200 13.42 -6.63 15.27
CA THR A 200 12.94 -7.85 14.61
C THR A 200 13.43 -7.93 13.17
N LEU A 201 13.38 -6.81 12.45
CA LEU A 201 13.92 -6.72 11.10
C LEU A 201 15.42 -7.00 11.05
N LYS A 202 16.20 -6.46 12.01
CA LYS A 202 17.65 -6.69 12.08
C LYS A 202 18.01 -8.17 12.15
N LYS A 203 17.17 -8.98 12.80
CA LYS A 203 17.36 -10.45 12.88
C LYS A 203 17.17 -11.14 11.52
N THR A 204 16.38 -10.55 10.63
CA THR A 204 15.96 -11.12 9.33
C THR A 204 16.39 -10.28 8.13
N TRP A 205 17.34 -9.34 8.33
CA TRP A 205 17.66 -8.25 7.39
C TRP A 205 17.95 -8.69 5.94
N GLY A 206 18.75 -9.71 5.73
CA GLY A 206 19.20 -10.05 4.38
C GLY A 206 18.08 -10.60 3.49
N GLU A 207 17.20 -11.36 4.07
CA GLU A 207 16.20 -12.17 3.39
C GLU A 207 14.87 -11.44 3.21
N THR A 208 14.53 -10.56 4.18
CA THR A 208 13.31 -9.74 4.10
C THR A 208 13.33 -8.80 2.91
N VAL A 209 14.48 -8.14 2.66
CA VAL A 209 14.63 -7.18 1.56
C VAL A 209 14.58 -7.90 0.22
N ILE A 210 15.27 -9.04 0.08
CA ILE A 210 15.34 -9.79 -1.19
C ILE A 210 13.97 -10.39 -1.56
N GLY A 211 13.25 -10.97 -0.60
CA GLY A 211 11.93 -11.52 -0.85
C GLY A 211 10.90 -10.43 -1.19
N TYR A 212 11.00 -9.27 -0.53
CA TYR A 212 10.10 -8.14 -0.76
C TYR A 212 10.30 -7.52 -2.16
N ILE A 213 11.55 -7.33 -2.59
CA ILE A 213 11.86 -6.76 -3.91
C ILE A 213 11.51 -7.76 -5.02
N GLY A 214 11.81 -9.06 -4.83
CA GLY A 214 11.68 -10.06 -5.89
C GLY A 214 10.24 -10.27 -6.37
N ILE A 215 9.25 -10.25 -5.47
CA ILE A 215 7.85 -10.46 -5.81
C ILE A 215 7.21 -9.18 -6.35
N GLY A 216 7.51 -8.03 -5.73
CA GLY A 216 6.97 -6.72 -6.15
C GLY A 216 7.50 -6.28 -7.52
N SER A 217 8.72 -6.68 -7.90
CA SER A 217 9.31 -6.30 -9.18
C SER A 217 8.53 -6.86 -10.38
N LEU A 218 7.97 -8.05 -10.30
CA LEU A 218 7.15 -8.63 -11.40
C LEU A 218 5.92 -7.77 -11.71
N PHE A 219 5.22 -7.31 -10.67
CA PHE A 219 4.08 -6.42 -10.86
C PHE A 219 4.49 -5.05 -11.39
N LEU A 220 5.61 -4.50 -10.89
CA LEU A 220 6.17 -3.24 -11.37
C LEU A 220 6.57 -3.31 -12.85
N PHE A 221 7.24 -4.39 -13.28
CA PHE A 221 7.57 -4.59 -14.70
C PHE A 221 6.32 -4.72 -15.57
N GLY A 222 5.27 -5.39 -15.08
CA GLY A 222 3.97 -5.43 -15.76
C GLY A 222 3.37 -4.04 -15.95
N LEU A 223 3.35 -3.21 -14.89
CA LEU A 223 2.88 -1.82 -14.96
C LEU A 223 3.70 -0.95 -15.91
N LEU A 224 5.03 -1.05 -15.87
CA LEU A 224 5.92 -0.34 -16.80
C LEU A 224 5.65 -0.77 -18.24
N GLY A 225 5.41 -2.06 -18.48
CA GLY A 225 5.00 -2.56 -19.79
C GLY A 225 3.72 -1.90 -20.28
N VAL A 226 2.66 -1.85 -19.44
CA VAL A 226 1.40 -1.15 -19.77
C VAL A 226 1.64 0.32 -20.06
N LEU A 227 2.44 1.01 -19.26
CA LEU A 227 2.74 2.43 -19.44
C LEU A 227 3.41 2.68 -20.80
N LEU A 228 4.42 1.86 -21.16
CA LEU A 228 5.09 1.96 -22.46
C LEU A 228 4.14 1.68 -23.62
N LEU A 229 3.25 0.70 -23.46
CA LEU A 229 2.21 0.42 -24.44
C LEU A 229 1.25 1.60 -24.61
N LEU A 230 0.77 2.21 -23.52
CA LEU A 230 -0.10 3.39 -23.58
C LEU A 230 0.60 4.60 -24.21
N ILE A 231 1.86 4.86 -23.87
CA ILE A 231 2.66 5.94 -24.49
C ILE A 231 2.81 5.70 -25.99
N SER A 232 3.12 4.48 -26.42
CA SER A 232 3.24 4.15 -27.84
C SER A 232 1.92 4.29 -28.58
N TRP A 233 0.79 3.95 -27.94
CA TRP A 233 -0.55 4.15 -28.50
C TRP A 233 -0.87 5.64 -28.70
N VAL A 234 -0.63 6.47 -27.70
CA VAL A 234 -0.80 7.94 -27.78
C VAL A 234 0.06 8.50 -28.93
N PHE A 235 1.33 8.08 -29.00
CA PHE A 235 2.25 8.51 -30.07
C PHE A 235 1.70 8.18 -31.47
N VAL A 236 1.20 6.97 -31.68
CA VAL A 236 0.64 6.57 -32.97
C VAL A 236 -0.61 7.39 -33.31
N VAL A 237 -1.54 7.57 -32.37
CA VAL A 237 -2.76 8.37 -32.58
C VAL A 237 -2.45 9.82 -32.92
N THR A 238 -1.46 10.41 -32.25
CA THR A 238 -1.07 11.81 -32.48
C THR A 238 -0.32 11.99 -33.79
N THR A 239 0.43 10.98 -34.26
CA THR A 239 1.20 11.01 -35.51
C THR A 239 0.29 10.79 -36.72
N PHE A 240 -0.80 10.03 -36.58
CA PHE A 240 -1.76 9.73 -37.64
C PHE A 240 -3.17 10.22 -37.27
N PRO A 241 -3.45 11.53 -37.32
CA PRO A 241 -4.72 12.10 -36.84
C PRO A 241 -5.94 11.70 -37.72
N GLN A 242 -5.71 11.22 -38.93
CA GLN A 242 -6.75 10.67 -39.85
C GLN A 242 -6.32 9.27 -40.30
N PRO A 243 -6.40 8.25 -39.48
CA PRO A 243 -5.96 6.91 -39.83
C PRO A 243 -6.93 6.28 -40.86
N GLY A 244 -6.39 5.67 -41.91
CA GLY A 244 -7.16 4.83 -42.79
C GLY A 244 -7.75 3.60 -42.07
N PRO A 245 -8.71 2.87 -42.67
CA PRO A 245 -9.43 1.77 -42.05
C PRO A 245 -8.51 0.69 -41.45
N LEU A 246 -7.43 0.36 -42.12
CA LEU A 246 -6.45 -0.62 -41.67
C LEU A 246 -5.74 -0.16 -40.37
N VAL A 247 -5.28 1.10 -40.35
CA VAL A 247 -4.59 1.67 -39.19
C VAL A 247 -5.55 1.77 -37.99
N LEU A 248 -6.81 2.18 -38.26
CA LEU A 248 -7.85 2.24 -37.23
C LEU A 248 -8.12 0.84 -36.63
N THR A 249 -8.21 -0.21 -37.43
CA THR A 249 -8.38 -1.59 -36.96
C THR A 249 -7.20 -2.02 -36.09
N ILE A 250 -5.97 -1.71 -36.49
CA ILE A 250 -4.76 -2.02 -35.69
C ILE A 250 -4.80 -1.28 -34.33
N LEU A 251 -5.16 0.00 -34.31
CA LEU A 251 -5.27 0.80 -33.10
C LEU A 251 -6.31 0.26 -32.12
N ILE A 252 -7.49 -0.13 -32.64
CA ILE A 252 -8.55 -0.71 -31.81
C ILE A 252 -8.09 -2.06 -31.25
N THR A 253 -7.53 -2.94 -32.08
CA THR A 253 -7.02 -4.25 -31.64
C THR A 253 -5.95 -4.08 -30.56
N TYR A 254 -5.03 -3.14 -30.74
CA TYR A 254 -3.99 -2.83 -29.77
C TYR A 254 -4.58 -2.35 -28.43
N LEU A 255 -5.55 -1.42 -28.47
CA LEU A 255 -6.24 -0.96 -27.26
C LEU A 255 -6.95 -2.10 -26.53
N VAL A 256 -7.64 -2.98 -27.24
CA VAL A 256 -8.29 -4.16 -26.67
C VAL A 256 -7.27 -5.08 -25.99
N LEU A 257 -6.12 -5.34 -26.62
CA LEU A 257 -5.05 -6.15 -26.02
C LEU A 257 -4.48 -5.52 -24.74
N VAL A 258 -4.27 -4.20 -24.73
CA VAL A 258 -3.81 -3.48 -23.53
C VAL A 258 -4.84 -3.56 -22.40
N LEU A 259 -6.13 -3.37 -22.70
CA LEU A 259 -7.20 -3.49 -21.73
C LEU A 259 -7.30 -4.93 -21.15
N LEU A 260 -7.17 -5.93 -22.01
CA LEU A 260 -7.19 -7.34 -21.63
C LEU A 260 -5.99 -7.68 -20.72
N PHE A 261 -4.81 -7.16 -21.04
CA PHE A 261 -3.63 -7.32 -20.21
C PHE A 261 -3.80 -6.63 -18.84
N LEU A 262 -4.40 -5.43 -18.80
CA LEU A 262 -4.73 -4.74 -17.54
C LEU A 262 -5.71 -5.56 -16.68
N ILE A 263 -6.75 -6.13 -17.30
CA ILE A 263 -7.74 -6.99 -16.60
C ILE A 263 -7.06 -8.20 -15.96
N LEU A 264 -6.02 -8.75 -16.58
CA LEU A 264 -5.24 -9.85 -16.01
C LEU A 264 -4.21 -9.38 -14.97
N LEU A 265 -3.62 -8.21 -15.17
CA LEU A 265 -2.60 -7.66 -14.27
C LEU A 265 -3.18 -7.22 -12.92
N LEU A 266 -4.41 -6.66 -12.90
CA LEU A 266 -5.05 -6.21 -11.66
C LEU A 266 -5.28 -7.34 -10.65
N PRO A 267 -5.90 -8.48 -10.99
CA PRO A 267 -6.01 -9.62 -10.09
C PRO A 267 -4.64 -10.15 -9.65
N PHE A 268 -3.68 -10.25 -10.58
CA PHE A 268 -2.32 -10.68 -10.25
C PHE A 268 -1.68 -9.77 -9.19
N GLY A 269 -1.79 -8.44 -9.35
CA GLY A 269 -1.32 -7.46 -8.37
C GLY A 269 -2.02 -7.61 -7.02
N PHE A 270 -3.33 -7.85 -7.02
CA PHE A 270 -4.11 -8.07 -5.83
C PHE A 270 -3.67 -9.33 -5.05
N PHE A 271 -3.52 -10.46 -5.74
CA PHE A 271 -3.00 -11.69 -5.12
C PHE A 271 -1.57 -11.54 -4.62
N THR A 272 -0.71 -10.88 -5.39
CA THR A 272 0.67 -10.58 -5.01
C THR A 272 0.73 -9.71 -3.75
N HIS A 273 -0.13 -8.71 -3.67
CA HIS A 273 -0.26 -7.85 -2.49
C HIS A 273 -0.59 -8.66 -1.23
N VAL A 274 -1.62 -9.52 -1.29
CA VAL A 274 -2.00 -10.39 -0.16
C VAL A 274 -0.86 -11.35 0.18
N ALA A 275 -0.20 -11.96 -0.81
CA ALA A 275 0.92 -12.86 -0.59
C ALA A 275 2.09 -12.19 0.14
N HIS A 276 2.35 -10.90 -0.16
CA HIS A 276 3.34 -10.12 0.58
C HIS A 276 3.00 -9.95 2.06
N HIS A 277 1.73 -9.76 2.40
CA HIS A 277 1.30 -9.67 3.79
C HIS A 277 1.42 -11.01 4.51
N VAL A 278 1.05 -12.12 3.86
CA VAL A 278 1.24 -13.47 4.40
C VAL A 278 2.73 -13.76 4.65
N TYR A 279 3.58 -13.47 3.67
CA TYR A 279 5.03 -13.59 3.78
C TYR A 279 5.59 -12.79 4.96
N ARG A 280 5.17 -11.54 5.12
CA ARG A 280 5.61 -10.66 6.22
C ARG A 280 5.21 -11.19 7.58
N CYS A 281 3.99 -11.71 7.72
CA CYS A 281 3.54 -12.35 8.96
C CYS A 281 4.33 -13.63 9.27
N ALA A 282 4.54 -14.50 8.28
CA ALA A 282 5.30 -15.72 8.45
C ALA A 282 6.73 -15.43 8.91
N LEU A 283 7.37 -14.43 8.30
CA LEU A 283 8.71 -13.99 8.67
C LEU A 283 8.77 -13.43 10.11
N TYR A 284 7.76 -12.65 10.50
CA TYR A 284 7.68 -12.12 11.85
C TYR A 284 7.54 -13.23 12.90
N VAL A 285 6.62 -14.18 12.68
CA VAL A 285 6.41 -15.32 13.59
C VAL A 285 7.70 -16.14 13.73
N TYR A 286 8.34 -16.45 12.62
CA TYR A 286 9.61 -17.18 12.63
C TYR A 286 10.72 -16.43 13.39
N ALA A 287 10.84 -15.11 13.18
CA ALA A 287 11.88 -14.29 13.82
C ALA A 287 11.68 -14.10 15.32
N THR A 288 10.44 -14.13 15.81
CA THR A 288 10.11 -13.85 17.22
C THR A 288 9.81 -15.09 18.04
N GLU A 289 9.18 -16.10 17.45
CA GLU A 289 8.72 -17.30 18.13
C GLU A 289 9.61 -18.53 17.80
N GLY A 290 10.46 -18.43 16.75
CA GLY A 290 11.23 -19.57 16.25
C GLY A 290 10.35 -20.68 15.64
N ALA A 291 9.04 -20.45 15.59
CA ALA A 291 8.09 -21.41 15.08
C ALA A 291 7.98 -21.30 13.54
N VAL A 292 8.04 -22.43 12.87
CA VAL A 292 7.77 -22.51 11.43
C VAL A 292 6.25 -22.61 11.27
N PRO A 293 5.59 -21.64 10.59
CA PRO A 293 4.15 -21.74 10.32
C PRO A 293 3.82 -23.01 9.54
N GLY A 294 2.71 -23.67 9.87
CA GLY A 294 2.37 -25.01 9.37
C GLY A 294 2.37 -25.18 7.84
N SER A 295 2.08 -24.10 7.09
CA SER A 295 2.11 -24.11 5.63
C SER A 295 3.53 -23.96 5.04
N PHE A 296 4.57 -23.74 5.86
CA PHE A 296 5.96 -23.55 5.42
C PHE A 296 6.84 -24.71 5.87
N ASP A 297 7.86 -25.03 5.08
CA ASP A 297 8.84 -26.06 5.39
C ASP A 297 9.99 -25.46 6.19
N GLU A 298 10.42 -26.17 7.26
CA GLU A 298 11.51 -25.74 8.13
C GLU A 298 12.83 -25.57 7.37
N GLU A 299 13.14 -26.48 6.45
CA GLU A 299 14.33 -26.39 5.63
C GLU A 299 14.31 -25.17 4.72
N MET A 300 13.14 -24.87 4.14
CA MET A 300 12.92 -23.68 3.31
C MET A 300 13.09 -22.40 4.15
N MET A 301 12.51 -22.35 5.35
CA MET A 301 12.62 -21.21 6.26
C MET A 301 14.06 -21.01 6.71
N ASN A 302 14.76 -22.06 7.10
CA ASN A 302 16.19 -22.02 7.50
C ASN A 302 17.12 -21.63 6.34
N ARG A 303 16.80 -22.00 5.10
CA ARG A 303 17.56 -21.60 3.91
C ARG A 303 17.25 -20.18 3.47
N ALA A 304 15.98 -19.76 3.61
CA ALA A 304 15.54 -18.44 3.25
C ALA A 304 15.95 -17.39 4.29
N TRP A 305 16.00 -17.78 5.57
CA TRP A 305 16.16 -16.86 6.69
C TRP A 305 17.21 -17.36 7.68
N LYS A 306 18.44 -16.89 7.50
CA LYS A 306 19.48 -17.07 8.49
C LYS A 306 19.23 -16.12 9.65
N ILE A 307 18.58 -16.62 10.72
CA ILE A 307 18.44 -15.84 11.95
C ILE A 307 19.83 -15.60 12.52
N ARG A 308 20.27 -14.35 12.50
CA ARG A 308 21.47 -13.96 13.23
C ARG A 308 21.14 -13.94 14.72
N LYS A 309 21.75 -14.81 15.49
CA LYS A 309 21.80 -14.67 16.96
C LYS A 309 22.49 -13.33 17.24
N VAL A 310 21.75 -12.39 17.78
CA VAL A 310 22.23 -11.05 18.21
C VAL A 310 22.46 -11.13 19.69
#